data_61efe292e77c1a1b905877a5420dbec2
#
_entry.id   61efe292e77c1a1b905877a5420dbec2
#
_cell.length_a   1.000
_cell.length_b   1.000
_cell.length_c   1.000
_cell.angle_alpha   90.00
_cell.angle_beta   90.00
_cell.angle_gamma   90.00
#
_symmetry.space_group_name_H-M   'P 1'
#
loop_
_entity.id
_entity.type
_entity.pdbx_description
1 polymer ?
#
loop_
_entity_poly.entity_id
_entity_poly.type
_entity_poly.pdbx_seq_one_letter_code
_entity_poly.pdbx_strand_id
1 'polypeptide(L)'
;DIEALTIVAGDRVFTLGDIATVRRGNVDPPQPMFRVNGEPAIGLAIAMRDAGDILALGDNVRAEMAEFSATLPIGIEPTLVADQAVTVDIAINDFMTSLWQAIVIILACSFVSLGVRPGTVVALAIPLTLAIVFAVMDMVNIDLHRISLGALIIALGLLVDDAMTTVDA
;
A
#
# COMPACT_ATOMS: atom_id res chain seq x y z
N ASP A 1 39.43 -15.25 17.90
CA ASP A 1 38.88 -16.57 18.26
C ASP A 1 38.21 -16.44 19.63
N ILE A 2 36.89 -16.69 19.73
CA ILE A 2 36.16 -16.53 20.99
C ILE A 2 36.61 -17.53 22.04
N GLU A 3 37.05 -18.72 21.62
CA GLU A 3 37.57 -19.77 22.51
C GLU A 3 38.87 -19.37 23.24
N ALA A 4 39.65 -18.48 22.61
CA ALA A 4 40.91 -17.99 23.17
C ALA A 4 40.76 -16.79 24.13
N LEU A 5 39.51 -16.35 24.43
CA LEU A 5 39.27 -15.30 25.39
C LEU A 5 39.71 -15.74 26.79
N THR A 6 40.63 -14.98 27.37
CA THR A 6 41.17 -15.25 28.67
C THR A 6 40.24 -14.73 29.79
N ILE A 7 39.91 -15.59 30.74
CA ILE A 7 39.11 -15.30 31.91
C ILE A 7 39.99 -15.41 33.15
N VAL A 8 39.98 -14.35 33.96
CA VAL A 8 40.70 -14.32 35.26
C VAL A 8 39.68 -14.45 36.38
N ALA A 9 39.79 -15.50 37.17
CA ALA A 9 38.93 -15.72 38.34
C ALA A 9 39.81 -15.99 39.57
N GLY A 10 39.93 -14.99 40.40
CA GLY A 10 40.84 -15.01 41.57
C GLY A 10 42.30 -15.08 41.09
N ASP A 11 43.01 -16.10 41.53
CA ASP A 11 44.44 -16.32 41.23
C ASP A 11 44.67 -17.26 40.04
N ARG A 12 43.59 -17.64 39.31
CA ARG A 12 43.64 -18.56 38.18
C ARG A 12 43.28 -17.88 36.87
N VAL A 13 44.01 -18.21 35.83
CA VAL A 13 43.78 -17.76 34.45
C VAL A 13 43.47 -18.98 33.61
N PHE A 14 42.36 -18.96 32.88
CA PHE A 14 41.93 -20.01 31.96
C PHE A 14 41.28 -19.40 30.72
N THR A 15 41.20 -20.16 29.65
CA THR A 15 40.52 -19.73 28.42
C THR A 15 39.06 -20.12 28.43
N LEU A 16 38.25 -19.41 27.66
CA LEU A 16 36.82 -19.76 27.52
C LEU A 16 36.68 -21.19 26.96
N GLY A 17 37.57 -21.63 26.07
CA GLY A 17 37.56 -22.98 25.53
C GLY A 17 37.81 -24.09 26.55
N ASP A 18 38.41 -23.77 27.74
CA ASP A 18 38.66 -24.74 28.80
C ASP A 18 37.38 -25.08 29.59
N ILE A 19 36.40 -24.19 29.60
CA ILE A 19 35.17 -24.32 30.40
C ILE A 19 33.90 -24.39 29.58
N ALA A 20 33.92 -23.99 28.29
CA ALA A 20 32.75 -23.93 27.42
C ALA A 20 33.13 -24.34 25.98
N THR A 21 32.19 -24.96 25.31
CA THR A 21 32.29 -25.26 23.88
C THR A 21 31.59 -24.19 23.10
N VAL A 22 32.31 -23.46 22.25
CA VAL A 22 31.76 -22.42 21.41
C VAL A 22 31.32 -23.02 20.08
N ARG A 23 30.01 -22.93 19.80
CA ARG A 23 29.45 -23.38 18.53
C ARG A 23 28.67 -22.25 17.88
N ARG A 24 28.83 -22.11 16.57
CA ARG A 24 27.99 -21.22 15.79
C ARG A 24 26.66 -21.94 15.49
N GLY A 25 25.56 -21.36 15.92
CA GLY A 25 24.23 -21.95 15.74
C GLY A 25 23.13 -20.92 15.93
N ASN A 26 21.89 -21.34 15.72
CA ASN A 26 20.72 -20.56 16.02
C ASN A 26 20.41 -20.64 17.51
N VAL A 27 19.71 -19.61 18.03
CA VAL A 27 19.25 -19.58 19.41
C VAL A 27 18.23 -20.71 19.64
N ASP A 28 18.34 -21.41 20.78
CA ASP A 28 17.39 -22.46 21.18
C ASP A 28 16.69 -22.03 22.48
N PRO A 29 15.36 -21.94 22.55
CA PRO A 29 14.40 -22.21 21.48
C PRO A 29 14.47 -21.17 20.34
N PRO A 30 14.16 -21.58 19.12
CA PRO A 30 14.28 -20.71 17.96
C PRO A 30 13.40 -19.47 18.12
N GLN A 31 13.97 -18.31 17.86
CA GLN A 31 13.26 -17.03 17.84
C GLN A 31 12.17 -17.05 16.74
N PRO A 32 11.24 -16.07 16.71
CA PRO A 32 10.23 -16.00 15.68
C PRO A 32 10.84 -16.20 14.29
N MET A 33 10.41 -17.26 13.61
CA MET A 33 10.92 -17.61 12.29
C MET A 33 9.96 -17.07 11.23
N PHE A 34 10.51 -16.45 10.18
CA PHE A 34 9.76 -16.13 8.98
C PHE A 34 9.79 -17.35 8.04
N ARG A 35 8.63 -17.76 7.54
CA ARG A 35 8.50 -18.88 6.62
C ARG A 35 7.65 -18.48 5.42
N VAL A 36 8.04 -18.96 4.26
CA VAL A 36 7.27 -18.83 3.01
C VAL A 36 6.97 -20.24 2.51
N ASN A 37 5.69 -20.55 2.29
CA ASN A 37 5.21 -21.88 1.88
C ASN A 37 5.69 -23.04 2.79
N GLY A 38 5.91 -22.75 4.09
CA GLY A 38 6.37 -23.74 5.06
C GLY A 38 7.90 -23.85 5.20
N GLU A 39 8.67 -23.29 4.26
CA GLU A 39 10.12 -23.28 4.30
C GLU A 39 10.68 -22.06 5.03
N PRO A 40 11.78 -22.21 5.81
CA PRO A 40 12.44 -21.08 6.43
C PRO A 40 12.93 -20.07 5.39
N ALA A 41 12.63 -18.79 5.62
CA ALA A 41 13.00 -17.72 4.71
C ALA A 41 13.50 -16.49 5.47
N ILE A 42 14.18 -15.61 4.76
CA ILE A 42 14.58 -14.28 5.25
C ILE A 42 13.62 -13.26 4.63
N GLY A 43 12.89 -12.53 5.47
CA GLY A 43 12.00 -11.47 5.03
C GLY A 43 12.72 -10.13 4.93
N LEU A 44 12.62 -9.45 3.79
CA LEU A 44 13.01 -8.07 3.62
C LEU A 44 11.75 -7.21 3.54
N ALA A 45 11.58 -6.29 4.50
CA ALA A 45 10.47 -5.36 4.51
C ALA A 45 10.96 -3.96 4.09
N ILE A 46 10.30 -3.39 3.10
CA ILE A 46 10.56 -2.04 2.60
C ILE A 46 9.35 -1.18 2.94
N ALA A 47 9.58 -0.13 3.71
CA ALA A 47 8.53 0.83 4.10
C ALA A 47 8.69 2.13 3.31
N MET A 48 7.55 2.70 2.93
CA MET A 48 7.52 4.02 2.31
C MET A 48 7.80 5.11 3.35
N ARG A 49 8.51 6.15 2.93
CA ARG A 49 8.67 7.38 3.72
C ARG A 49 7.36 8.17 3.74
N ASP A 50 7.14 8.94 4.80
CA ASP A 50 6.00 9.87 4.88
C ASP A 50 5.97 10.79 3.66
N ALA A 51 4.78 11.03 3.13
CA ALA A 51 4.53 11.79 1.90
C ALA A 51 5.22 11.23 0.63
N GLY A 52 5.53 9.94 0.60
CA GLY A 52 6.09 9.27 -0.57
C GLY A 52 4.99 8.79 -1.54
N ASP A 53 5.40 8.52 -2.78
CA ASP A 53 4.55 7.86 -3.79
C ASP A 53 4.76 6.35 -3.75
N ILE A 54 3.71 5.61 -3.36
CA ILE A 54 3.77 4.14 -3.24
C ILE A 54 3.90 3.45 -4.60
N LEU A 55 3.32 4.03 -5.66
CA LEU A 55 3.39 3.45 -7.01
C LEU A 55 4.81 3.56 -7.56
N ALA A 56 5.41 4.77 -7.44
CA ALA A 56 6.81 4.99 -7.82
C ALA A 56 7.76 4.14 -6.99
N LEU A 57 7.50 3.97 -5.68
CA LEU A 57 8.29 3.07 -4.83
C LEU A 57 8.20 1.63 -5.32
N GLY A 58 7.00 1.15 -5.65
CA GLY A 58 6.79 -0.20 -6.17
C GLY A 58 7.55 -0.47 -7.46
N ASP A 59 7.54 0.47 -8.39
CA ASP A 59 8.28 0.36 -9.65
C ASP A 59 9.79 0.33 -9.43
N ASN A 60 10.31 1.23 -8.59
CA ASN A 60 11.72 1.28 -8.25
C ASN A 60 12.18 -0.01 -7.56
N VAL A 61 11.41 -0.50 -6.57
CA VAL A 61 11.75 -1.75 -5.87
C VAL A 61 11.74 -2.95 -6.82
N ARG A 62 10.78 -3.02 -7.74
CA ARG A 62 10.75 -4.10 -8.74
C ARG A 62 11.96 -4.05 -9.68
N ALA A 63 12.36 -2.86 -10.12
CA ALA A 63 13.54 -2.69 -10.96
C ALA A 63 14.82 -3.10 -10.23
N GLU A 64 15.03 -2.61 -9.01
CA GLU A 64 16.19 -2.97 -8.18
C GLU A 64 16.22 -4.47 -7.85
N MET A 65 15.07 -5.07 -7.55
CA MET A 65 14.98 -6.51 -7.27
C MET A 65 15.29 -7.36 -8.51
N ALA A 66 14.92 -6.91 -9.71
CA ALA A 66 15.25 -7.59 -10.95
C ALA A 66 16.79 -7.60 -11.18
N GLU A 67 17.47 -6.48 -10.94
CA GLU A 67 18.91 -6.39 -11.03
C GLU A 67 19.59 -7.20 -9.92
N PHE A 68 19.12 -7.08 -8.68
CA PHE A 68 19.67 -7.82 -7.55
C PHE A 68 19.53 -9.33 -7.71
N SER A 69 18.39 -9.80 -8.20
CA SER A 69 18.15 -11.24 -8.40
C SER A 69 19.16 -11.88 -9.37
N ALA A 70 19.66 -11.12 -10.35
CA ALA A 70 20.71 -11.59 -11.27
C ALA A 70 22.08 -11.79 -10.59
N THR A 71 22.31 -11.19 -9.43
CA THR A 71 23.56 -11.28 -8.68
C THR A 71 23.53 -12.34 -7.58
N LEU A 72 22.35 -12.93 -7.31
CA LEU A 72 22.20 -13.91 -6.23
C LEU A 72 22.87 -15.25 -6.57
N PRO A 73 23.44 -15.91 -5.56
CA PRO A 73 23.96 -17.28 -5.73
C PRO A 73 22.88 -18.27 -6.11
N ILE A 74 23.25 -19.31 -6.83
CA ILE A 74 22.36 -20.42 -7.19
C ILE A 74 21.74 -21.04 -5.92
N GLY A 75 20.42 -21.14 -5.88
CA GLY A 75 19.66 -21.69 -4.76
C GLY A 75 19.00 -20.64 -3.85
N ILE A 76 19.17 -19.35 -4.13
CA ILE A 76 18.45 -18.26 -3.47
C ILE A 76 17.45 -17.66 -4.47
N GLU A 77 16.15 -17.86 -4.21
CA GLU A 77 15.09 -17.33 -5.05
C GLU A 77 14.31 -16.24 -4.29
N PRO A 78 14.32 -14.99 -4.76
CA PRO A 78 13.50 -13.94 -4.17
C PRO A 78 12.02 -14.16 -4.52
N THR A 79 11.17 -14.22 -3.50
CA THR A 79 9.72 -14.33 -3.67
C THR A 79 9.05 -13.08 -3.15
N LEU A 80 8.24 -12.44 -3.99
CA LEU A 80 7.42 -11.30 -3.59
C LEU A 80 6.22 -11.79 -2.78
N VAL A 81 6.18 -11.46 -1.49
CA VAL A 81 5.13 -11.90 -0.58
C VAL A 81 3.97 -10.91 -0.55
N ALA A 82 4.26 -9.61 -0.53
CA ALA A 82 3.26 -8.56 -0.51
C ALA A 82 3.71 -7.36 -1.33
N ASP A 83 2.88 -6.91 -2.24
CA ASP A 83 3.07 -5.71 -3.04
C ASP A 83 1.94 -4.72 -2.78
N GLN A 84 2.23 -3.72 -1.93
CA GLN A 84 1.25 -2.70 -1.59
C GLN A 84 0.96 -1.77 -2.78
N ALA A 85 1.92 -1.55 -3.67
CA ALA A 85 1.75 -0.71 -4.85
C ALA A 85 0.68 -1.29 -5.78
N VAL A 86 0.69 -2.59 -6.04
CA VAL A 86 -0.35 -3.27 -6.85
C VAL A 86 -1.71 -3.16 -6.17
N THR A 87 -1.77 -3.33 -4.85
CA THR A 87 -3.03 -3.23 -4.11
C THR A 87 -3.64 -1.82 -4.20
N VAL A 88 -2.80 -0.79 -4.15
CA VAL A 88 -3.23 0.61 -4.28
C VAL A 88 -3.65 0.91 -5.71
N ASP A 89 -2.90 0.47 -6.71
CA ASP A 89 -3.25 0.65 -8.13
C ASP A 89 -4.61 0.03 -8.47
N ILE A 90 -4.85 -1.20 -8.05
CA ILE A 90 -6.15 -1.88 -8.21
C ILE A 90 -7.26 -1.06 -7.55
N ALA A 91 -7.06 -0.60 -6.31
CA ALA A 91 -8.07 0.17 -5.58
C ALA A 91 -8.42 1.50 -6.26
N ILE A 92 -7.42 2.20 -6.81
CA ILE A 92 -7.62 3.44 -7.56
C ILE A 92 -8.38 3.15 -8.86
N ASN A 93 -7.99 2.14 -9.62
CA ASN A 93 -8.64 1.76 -10.87
C ASN A 93 -10.10 1.33 -10.65
N ASP A 94 -10.38 0.54 -9.63
CA ASP A 94 -11.73 0.13 -9.25
C ASP A 94 -12.60 1.34 -8.88
N PHE A 95 -12.03 2.29 -8.12
CA PHE A 95 -12.72 3.54 -7.80
C PHE A 95 -13.03 4.36 -9.05
N MET A 96 -12.04 4.59 -9.92
CA MET A 96 -12.22 5.37 -11.14
C MET A 96 -13.27 4.74 -12.07
N THR A 97 -13.25 3.42 -12.19
CA THR A 97 -14.24 2.67 -12.96
C THR A 97 -15.64 2.84 -12.37
N SER A 98 -15.79 2.68 -11.06
CA SER A 98 -17.07 2.85 -10.36
C SER A 98 -17.58 4.29 -10.46
N LEU A 99 -16.68 5.26 -10.35
CA LEU A 99 -17.01 6.69 -10.51
C LEU A 99 -17.56 6.99 -11.92
N TRP A 100 -16.89 6.50 -12.97
CA TRP A 100 -17.35 6.67 -14.34
C TRP A 100 -18.70 5.99 -14.57
N GLN A 101 -18.87 4.77 -14.09
CA GLN A 101 -20.15 4.06 -14.19
C GLN A 101 -21.27 4.83 -13.50
N ALA A 102 -21.03 5.33 -12.28
CA ALA A 102 -22.00 6.14 -11.56
C ALA A 102 -22.37 7.42 -12.33
N ILE A 103 -21.39 8.17 -12.84
CA ILE A 103 -21.63 9.36 -13.64
C ILE A 103 -22.50 9.05 -14.87
N VAL A 104 -22.18 8.01 -15.63
CA VAL A 104 -22.94 7.62 -16.82
C VAL A 104 -24.37 7.25 -16.49
N ILE A 105 -24.59 6.45 -15.43
CA ILE A 105 -25.92 6.05 -14.98
C ILE A 105 -26.75 7.28 -14.56
N ILE A 106 -26.16 8.17 -13.77
CA ILE A 106 -26.81 9.38 -13.29
C ILE A 106 -27.19 10.28 -14.45
N LEU A 107 -26.29 10.50 -15.41
CA LEU A 107 -26.59 11.29 -16.61
C LEU A 107 -27.73 10.68 -17.41
N ALA A 108 -27.70 9.36 -17.64
CA ALA A 108 -28.77 8.67 -18.34
C ALA A 108 -30.11 8.86 -17.65
N CYS A 109 -30.16 8.65 -16.33
CA CYS A 109 -31.38 8.86 -15.54
C CYS A 109 -31.84 10.32 -15.57
N SER A 110 -30.94 11.29 -15.41
CA SER A 110 -31.27 12.72 -15.46
C SER A 110 -31.85 13.14 -16.81
N PHE A 111 -31.26 12.67 -17.92
CA PHE A 111 -31.77 12.98 -19.26
C PHE A 111 -33.14 12.37 -19.53
N VAL A 112 -33.40 11.17 -19.01
CA VAL A 112 -34.72 10.49 -19.18
C VAL A 112 -35.78 11.12 -18.31
N SER A 113 -35.48 11.45 -17.05
CA SER A 113 -36.46 11.95 -16.06
C SER A 113 -36.72 13.43 -16.19
N LEU A 114 -35.71 14.25 -16.37
CA LEU A 114 -35.80 15.72 -16.32
C LEU A 114 -35.73 16.36 -17.72
N GLY A 115 -35.30 15.61 -18.73
CA GLY A 115 -35.12 16.12 -20.07
C GLY A 115 -33.74 16.75 -20.30
N VAL A 116 -33.51 17.23 -21.54
CA VAL A 116 -32.14 17.64 -21.98
C VAL A 116 -31.63 18.89 -21.27
N ARG A 117 -32.48 19.91 -21.06
CA ARG A 117 -32.06 21.19 -20.45
C ARG A 117 -31.62 21.05 -18.99
N PRO A 118 -32.44 20.51 -18.07
CA PRO A 118 -32.01 20.31 -16.69
C PRO A 118 -30.94 19.18 -16.57
N GLY A 119 -31.02 18.15 -17.40
CA GLY A 119 -30.00 17.10 -17.44
C GLY A 119 -28.59 17.59 -17.74
N THR A 120 -28.44 18.61 -18.60
CA THR A 120 -27.12 19.21 -18.85
C THR A 120 -26.56 19.98 -17.65
N VAL A 121 -27.41 20.60 -16.85
CA VAL A 121 -26.98 21.30 -15.61
C VAL A 121 -26.40 20.29 -14.61
N VAL A 122 -27.11 19.18 -14.38
CA VAL A 122 -26.63 18.09 -13.51
C VAL A 122 -25.35 17.48 -14.07
N ALA A 123 -25.27 17.28 -15.39
CA ALA A 123 -24.11 16.75 -16.08
C ALA A 123 -22.83 17.56 -15.87
N LEU A 124 -22.95 18.88 -15.76
CA LEU A 124 -21.83 19.77 -15.51
C LEU A 124 -21.54 19.95 -14.01
N ALA A 125 -22.56 19.91 -13.17
CA ALA A 125 -22.43 20.10 -11.73
C ALA A 125 -21.59 18.99 -11.08
N ILE A 126 -21.82 17.73 -11.45
CA ILE A 126 -21.14 16.58 -10.84
C ILE A 126 -19.63 16.63 -11.05
N PRO A 127 -19.08 16.67 -12.27
CA PRO A 127 -17.63 16.71 -12.47
C PRO A 127 -17.01 17.99 -11.92
N LEU A 128 -17.71 19.13 -11.96
CA LEU A 128 -17.22 20.38 -11.39
C LEU A 128 -17.08 20.27 -9.87
N THR A 129 -18.06 19.72 -9.18
CA THR A 129 -18.00 19.53 -7.72
C THR A 129 -16.90 18.55 -7.34
N LEU A 130 -16.74 17.46 -8.07
CA LEU A 130 -15.63 16.52 -7.85
C LEU A 130 -14.28 17.18 -8.04
N ALA A 131 -14.12 17.98 -9.08
CA ALA A 131 -12.87 18.74 -9.32
C ALA A 131 -12.56 19.71 -8.17
N ILE A 132 -13.58 20.39 -7.64
CA ILE A 132 -13.43 21.27 -6.47
C ILE A 132 -13.03 20.46 -5.23
N VAL A 133 -13.68 19.31 -4.99
CA VAL A 133 -13.36 18.45 -3.85
C VAL A 133 -11.92 17.94 -3.92
N PHE A 134 -11.47 17.46 -5.07
CA PHE A 134 -10.07 17.04 -5.25
C PHE A 134 -9.09 18.19 -5.05
N ALA A 135 -9.40 19.39 -5.56
CA ALA A 135 -8.56 20.57 -5.34
C ALA A 135 -8.48 20.94 -3.86
N VAL A 136 -9.60 20.86 -3.12
CA VAL A 136 -9.61 21.12 -1.68
C VAL A 136 -8.84 20.04 -0.91
N MET A 137 -8.99 18.76 -1.28
CA MET A 137 -8.23 17.67 -0.67
C MET A 137 -6.72 17.87 -0.82
N ASP A 138 -6.28 18.28 -2.01
CA ASP A 138 -4.87 18.58 -2.28
C ASP A 138 -4.38 19.77 -1.42
N MET A 139 -5.16 20.85 -1.35
CA MET A 139 -4.82 22.03 -0.52
C MET A 139 -4.73 21.72 0.98
N VAL A 140 -5.52 20.78 1.48
CA VAL A 140 -5.57 20.38 2.91
C VAL A 140 -4.65 19.20 3.20
N ASN A 141 -3.93 18.68 2.19
CA ASN A 141 -3.09 17.49 2.27
C ASN A 141 -3.85 16.25 2.78
N ILE A 142 -5.05 16.02 2.26
CA ILE A 142 -5.81 14.79 2.50
C ILE A 142 -5.46 13.78 1.42
N ASP A 143 -4.79 12.71 1.81
CA ASP A 143 -4.39 11.64 0.90
C ASP A 143 -5.59 10.84 0.35
N LEU A 144 -5.44 10.38 -0.89
CA LEU A 144 -6.37 9.45 -1.52
C LEU A 144 -6.16 8.04 -0.96
N HIS A 145 -6.89 7.72 0.10
CA HIS A 145 -6.91 6.38 0.69
C HIS A 145 -8.33 5.77 0.59
N ARG A 146 -8.45 4.48 0.87
CA ARG A 146 -9.73 3.74 0.72
C ARG A 146 -10.91 4.39 1.46
N ILE A 147 -10.67 5.02 2.60
CA ILE A 147 -11.72 5.69 3.38
C ILE A 147 -12.17 6.97 2.69
N SER A 148 -11.24 7.80 2.20
CA SER A 148 -11.57 9.03 1.46
C SER A 148 -12.30 8.72 0.14
N LEU A 149 -11.88 7.66 -0.58
CA LEU A 149 -12.55 7.19 -1.78
C LEU A 149 -13.98 6.69 -1.48
N GLY A 150 -14.16 5.94 -0.39
CA GLY A 150 -15.49 5.51 0.07
C GLY A 150 -16.40 6.69 0.44
N ALA A 151 -15.86 7.68 1.14
CA ALA A 151 -16.60 8.91 1.47
C ALA A 151 -17.01 9.70 0.22
N LEU A 152 -16.13 9.77 -0.80
CA LEU A 152 -16.45 10.39 -2.09
C LEU A 152 -17.60 9.71 -2.82
N ILE A 153 -17.66 8.38 -2.83
CA ILE A 153 -18.76 7.62 -3.44
C ILE A 153 -20.08 7.94 -2.75
N ILE A 154 -20.10 7.98 -1.41
CA ILE A 154 -21.30 8.31 -0.63
C ILE A 154 -21.70 9.77 -0.88
N ALA A 155 -20.76 10.70 -0.86
CA ALA A 155 -21.00 12.11 -1.12
C ALA A 155 -21.55 12.35 -2.54
N LEU A 156 -21.06 11.59 -3.54
CA LEU A 156 -21.57 11.65 -4.90
C LEU A 156 -23.05 11.28 -4.98
N GLY A 157 -23.46 10.23 -4.25
CA GLY A 157 -24.88 9.84 -4.18
C GLY A 157 -25.77 10.93 -3.60
N LEU A 158 -25.33 11.58 -2.51
CA LEU A 158 -26.07 12.69 -1.89
C LEU A 158 -26.09 13.95 -2.78
N LEU A 159 -24.99 14.25 -3.44
CA LEU A 159 -24.89 15.40 -4.36
C LEU A 159 -25.86 15.31 -5.53
N VAL A 160 -26.04 14.09 -6.04
CA VAL A 160 -26.97 13.84 -7.16
C VAL A 160 -28.40 14.06 -6.75
N ASP A 161 -28.78 13.60 -5.56
CA ASP A 161 -30.12 13.75 -5.01
C ASP A 161 -30.47 15.25 -4.81
N ASP A 162 -29.52 16.01 -4.24
CA ASP A 162 -29.66 17.46 -4.09
C ASP A 162 -29.72 18.20 -5.42
N ALA A 163 -28.91 17.82 -6.39
CA ALA A 163 -28.91 18.42 -7.72
C ALA A 163 -30.24 18.16 -8.45
N MET A 164 -30.80 16.96 -8.33
CA MET A 164 -32.08 16.60 -8.93
C MET A 164 -33.24 17.38 -8.28
N THR A 165 -33.32 17.47 -6.97
CA THR A 165 -34.35 18.21 -6.25
C THR A 165 -34.31 19.71 -6.53
N THR A 166 -33.10 20.30 -6.65
CA THR A 166 -32.95 21.73 -6.95
C THR A 166 -33.37 22.08 -8.38
N VAL A 167 -33.23 21.17 -9.32
CA VAL A 167 -33.60 21.39 -10.74
C VAL A 167 -35.06 21.12 -10.99
N ASP A 168 -35.74 20.29 -10.15
CA ASP A 168 -37.16 19.96 -10.25
C ASP A 168 -38.06 21.00 -9.54
N ALA A 169 -37.49 21.90 -8.75
CA ALA A 169 -38.19 22.97 -8.02
C ALA A 169 -38.33 24.26 -8.87
#